data_cb259f4c9fc915686546fbc50e7d3f37
#
_entry.id   cb259f4c9fc915686546fbc50e7d3f37
#
_cell.length_a   1.000
_cell.length_b   1.000
_cell.length_c   1.000
_cell.angle_alpha   90.00
_cell.angle_beta   90.00
_cell.angle_gamma   90.00
#
_symmetry.space_group_name_H-M   'P 1'
#
loop_
_entity.id
_entity.type
_entity.pdbx_description
1 polymer ?
#
loop_
_entity_poly.entity_id
_entity_poly.type
_entity_poly.pdbx_seq_one_letter_code
_entity_poly.pdbx_strand_id
1 'polypeptide(L)'
;IKFKNNICEIIGNGLNGFSFKKNLTLNAGNSGTLARLILGLLIKSPFKIKLVGDPSLSKRDFSRVIIPLEKFGVNFYPKNRFKLPLYISGSDFLRPITYHEKKGSAQCKSSVMLAALNSNGKTVIKAKKSRDHTEILFKYLKIPIKIKNRRNQDLIEVLGKKNFKSFNYNIPSDISSSAFFIVLTLLSKKSSLVIKNVNINPSRTGLVSILNKMGAKIIFKNKKKYNGEKIADIFVKSAKKLNAIKCPTKYNSSAIDEFLIIFIVAAKAKGI
;
A
#
# COMPACT_ATOMS: atom_id res chain seq x y z
N ILE A 1 -13.19 9.08 16.14
CA ILE A 1 -12.83 9.74 14.88
C ILE A 1 -13.78 10.90 14.69
N LYS A 2 -13.27 12.09 14.41
CA LYS A 2 -14.04 13.30 14.10
C LYS A 2 -13.66 13.80 12.71
N PHE A 3 -14.64 14.24 11.93
CA PHE A 3 -14.44 14.88 10.62
C PHE A 3 -14.94 16.32 10.67
N LYS A 4 -14.08 17.28 10.32
CA LYS A 4 -14.43 18.69 10.20
C LYS A 4 -13.55 19.35 9.14
N ASN A 5 -14.14 20.09 8.19
CA ASN A 5 -13.43 20.88 7.18
C ASN A 5 -12.31 20.09 6.44
N ASN A 6 -12.62 18.91 5.94
CA ASN A 6 -11.66 17.99 5.28
C ASN A 6 -10.51 17.50 6.18
N ILE A 7 -10.62 17.69 7.48
CA ILE A 7 -9.68 17.16 8.48
C ILE A 7 -10.32 15.97 9.16
N CYS A 8 -9.58 14.88 9.23
CA CYS A 8 -9.93 13.70 10.01
C CYS A 8 -9.07 13.67 11.27
N GLU A 9 -9.68 13.89 12.43
CA GLU A 9 -9.04 13.75 13.73
C GLU A 9 -9.26 12.34 14.27
N ILE A 10 -8.18 11.66 14.58
CA ILE A 10 -8.18 10.31 15.15
C ILE A 10 -7.54 10.37 16.51
N ILE A 11 -8.34 10.13 17.57
CA ILE A 11 -7.83 9.99 18.93
C ILE A 11 -7.34 8.55 19.07
N GLY A 12 -6.03 8.37 19.08
CA GLY A 12 -5.38 7.07 19.24
C GLY A 12 -5.09 6.76 20.71
N ASN A 13 -5.17 5.50 21.07
CA ASN A 13 -4.91 5.02 22.45
C ASN A 13 -3.52 4.35 22.58
N GLY A 14 -2.62 4.61 21.65
CA GLY A 14 -1.26 4.03 21.65
C GLY A 14 -1.22 2.59 21.11
N LEU A 15 -0.06 1.97 21.25
CA LEU A 15 0.25 0.67 20.66
C LEU A 15 -0.63 -0.49 21.22
N ASN A 16 -1.06 -0.39 22.47
CA ASN A 16 -1.92 -1.35 23.15
C ASN A 16 -3.39 -0.89 23.21
N GLY A 17 -3.76 0.12 22.44
CA GLY A 17 -4.97 0.88 22.65
C GLY A 17 -6.23 0.32 22.02
N PHE A 18 -6.20 -0.84 21.39
CA PHE A 18 -7.41 -1.47 20.91
C PHE A 18 -8.21 -2.05 22.08
N SER A 19 -9.42 -1.55 22.27
CA SER A 19 -10.42 -2.17 23.14
C SER A 19 -11.14 -3.25 22.34
N PHE A 20 -10.93 -4.50 22.71
CA PHE A 20 -11.55 -5.64 22.04
C PHE A 20 -12.86 -6.03 22.74
N LYS A 21 -13.91 -6.21 21.97
CA LYS A 21 -15.17 -6.77 22.46
C LYS A 21 -15.26 -8.24 22.09
N LYS A 22 -15.88 -9.04 23.00
CA LYS A 22 -16.25 -10.42 22.72
C LYS A 22 -17.22 -10.47 21.52
N ASN A 23 -17.05 -11.44 20.62
CA ASN A 23 -17.89 -11.62 19.42
C ASN A 23 -17.85 -10.45 18.41
N LEU A 24 -16.77 -9.69 18.38
CA LEU A 24 -16.61 -8.60 17.41
C LEU A 24 -16.56 -9.15 15.98
N THR A 25 -17.38 -8.57 15.10
CA THR A 25 -17.33 -8.79 13.66
C THR A 25 -16.88 -7.51 12.97
N LEU A 26 -15.82 -7.59 12.19
CA LEU A 26 -15.29 -6.49 11.36
C LEU A 26 -15.66 -6.76 9.91
N ASN A 27 -16.30 -5.79 9.27
CA ASN A 27 -16.65 -5.86 7.86
C ASN A 27 -15.69 -4.98 7.05
N ALA A 28 -14.92 -5.60 6.17
CA ALA A 28 -13.98 -4.92 5.29
C ALA A 28 -14.62 -4.45 3.96
N GLY A 29 -15.91 -4.73 3.74
CA GLY A 29 -16.57 -4.45 2.46
C GLY A 29 -15.83 -5.09 1.30
N ASN A 30 -15.46 -4.30 0.29
CA ASN A 30 -14.60 -4.73 -0.84
C ASN A 30 -13.10 -4.43 -0.62
N SER A 31 -12.72 -3.88 0.53
CA SER A 31 -11.34 -3.41 0.74
C SER A 31 -10.37 -4.54 1.09
N GLY A 32 -9.68 -5.07 0.10
CA GLY A 32 -8.58 -6.01 0.32
C GLY A 32 -7.40 -5.42 1.09
N THR A 33 -7.19 -4.10 1.02
CA THR A 33 -6.16 -3.39 1.79
C THR A 33 -6.52 -3.38 3.27
N LEU A 34 -7.73 -2.93 3.61
CA LEU A 34 -8.21 -2.94 5.00
C LEU A 34 -8.12 -4.36 5.58
N ALA A 35 -8.70 -5.35 4.88
CA ALA A 35 -8.76 -6.72 5.37
C ALA A 35 -7.37 -7.31 5.66
N ARG A 36 -6.36 -7.03 4.82
CA ARG A 36 -5.01 -7.55 5.04
C ARG A 36 -4.24 -6.80 6.11
N LEU A 37 -4.35 -5.47 6.16
CA LEU A 37 -3.59 -4.67 7.11
C LEU A 37 -4.14 -4.81 8.53
N ILE A 38 -5.47 -4.86 8.71
CA ILE A 38 -6.09 -4.97 10.02
C ILE A 38 -5.69 -6.27 10.73
N LEU A 39 -5.51 -7.38 9.99
CA LEU A 39 -5.06 -8.65 10.57
C LEU A 39 -3.71 -8.51 11.28
N GLY A 40 -2.78 -7.70 10.74
CA GLY A 40 -1.50 -7.40 11.39
C GLY A 40 -1.62 -6.60 12.68
N LEU A 41 -2.72 -5.85 12.85
CA LEU A 41 -2.99 -5.08 14.07
C LEU A 41 -3.75 -5.89 15.13
N LEU A 42 -4.54 -6.89 14.71
CA LEU A 42 -5.39 -7.70 15.60
C LEU A 42 -4.63 -8.83 16.32
N ILE A 43 -3.32 -8.96 16.12
CA ILE A 43 -2.53 -10.08 16.64
C ILE A 43 -2.45 -10.16 18.18
N LYS A 44 -2.87 -9.11 18.89
CA LYS A 44 -2.97 -9.07 20.37
C LYS A 44 -4.41 -9.20 20.88
N SER A 45 -5.38 -9.50 20.01
CA SER A 45 -6.74 -9.64 20.48
C SER A 45 -6.89 -10.82 21.46
N PRO A 46 -7.38 -10.59 22.68
CA PRO A 46 -7.65 -11.67 23.63
C PRO A 46 -8.90 -12.47 23.23
N PHE A 47 -9.70 -11.95 22.30
CA PHE A 47 -10.91 -12.57 21.83
C PHE A 47 -10.80 -13.00 20.37
N LYS A 48 -11.63 -13.98 20.00
CA LYS A 48 -11.81 -14.41 18.63
C LYS A 48 -12.60 -13.36 17.85
N ILE A 49 -11.97 -12.71 16.88
CA ILE A 49 -12.58 -11.66 16.04
C ILE A 49 -12.92 -12.24 14.68
N LYS A 50 -14.15 -12.03 14.22
CA LYS A 50 -14.61 -12.41 12.89
C LYS A 50 -14.30 -11.29 11.90
N LEU A 51 -13.67 -11.62 10.75
CA LEU A 51 -13.50 -10.74 9.61
C LEU A 51 -14.35 -11.21 8.44
N VAL A 52 -15.16 -10.31 7.90
CA VAL A 52 -16.02 -10.55 6.74
C VAL A 52 -15.74 -9.53 5.64
N GLY A 53 -16.24 -9.79 4.46
CA GLY A 53 -16.19 -8.89 3.31
C GLY A 53 -17.32 -9.21 2.34
N ASP A 54 -17.40 -8.45 1.26
CA ASP A 54 -18.36 -8.70 0.20
C ASP A 54 -18.05 -10.02 -0.56
N PRO A 55 -18.92 -10.45 -1.49
CA PRO A 55 -18.71 -11.68 -2.26
C PRO A 55 -17.41 -11.70 -3.06
N SER A 56 -16.97 -10.55 -3.59
CA SER A 56 -15.71 -10.42 -4.34
C SER A 56 -14.50 -10.59 -3.43
N LEU A 57 -14.45 -9.87 -2.31
CA LEU A 57 -13.36 -9.96 -1.35
C LEU A 57 -13.29 -11.35 -0.72
N SER A 58 -14.44 -11.98 -0.48
CA SER A 58 -14.54 -13.30 0.17
C SER A 58 -13.96 -14.43 -0.69
N LYS A 59 -13.87 -14.25 -2.00
CA LYS A 59 -13.23 -15.21 -2.91
C LYS A 59 -11.70 -15.10 -2.94
N ARG A 60 -11.12 -13.98 -2.45
CA ARG A 60 -9.67 -13.72 -2.51
C ARG A 60 -8.91 -14.60 -1.52
N ASP A 61 -7.68 -14.96 -1.91
CA ASP A 61 -6.75 -15.72 -1.06
C ASP A 61 -6.06 -14.81 -0.04
N PHE A 62 -6.10 -15.20 1.23
CA PHE A 62 -5.45 -14.56 2.37
C PHE A 62 -4.25 -15.35 2.91
N SER A 63 -3.90 -16.51 2.33
CA SER A 63 -2.79 -17.37 2.79
C SER A 63 -1.48 -16.59 2.99
N ARG A 64 -1.19 -15.65 2.10
CA ARG A 64 0.03 -14.84 2.13
C ARG A 64 0.12 -13.86 3.31
N VAL A 65 -0.99 -13.62 3.99
CA VAL A 65 -1.05 -12.82 5.23
C VAL A 65 -1.19 -13.74 6.43
N ILE A 66 -2.06 -14.73 6.34
CA ILE A 66 -2.35 -15.67 7.44
C ILE A 66 -1.09 -16.45 7.84
N ILE A 67 -0.44 -17.12 6.88
CA ILE A 67 0.74 -17.97 7.16
C ILE A 67 1.87 -17.21 7.89
N PRO A 68 2.31 -16.01 7.47
CA PRO A 68 3.31 -15.28 8.23
C PRO A 68 2.80 -14.78 9.58
N LEU A 69 1.52 -14.42 9.72
CA LEU A 69 0.98 -13.98 10.99
C LEU A 69 0.87 -15.13 12.00
N GLU A 70 0.52 -16.35 11.58
CA GLU A 70 0.57 -17.54 12.45
C GLU A 70 1.96 -17.78 13.04
N LYS A 71 3.03 -17.44 12.31
CA LYS A 71 4.41 -17.54 12.83
C LYS A 71 4.68 -16.59 14.00
N PHE A 72 3.95 -15.49 14.15
CA PHE A 72 4.01 -14.64 15.35
C PHE A 72 3.42 -15.30 16.59
N GLY A 73 2.60 -16.35 16.43
CA GLY A 73 1.94 -17.06 17.53
C GLY A 73 0.43 -16.85 17.61
N VAL A 74 -0.19 -16.28 16.57
CA VAL A 74 -1.66 -16.12 16.51
C VAL A 74 -2.32 -17.29 15.81
N ASN A 75 -3.64 -17.43 16.00
CA ASN A 75 -4.40 -18.51 15.40
C ASN A 75 -5.49 -17.98 14.48
N PHE A 76 -5.67 -18.66 13.35
CA PHE A 76 -6.75 -18.41 12.39
C PHE A 76 -7.70 -19.59 12.31
N TYR A 77 -8.99 -19.31 12.09
CA TYR A 77 -10.04 -20.32 11.99
C TYR A 77 -11.01 -19.99 10.83
N PRO A 78 -11.57 -21.01 10.14
CA PRO A 78 -11.22 -22.44 10.23
C PRO A 78 -9.76 -22.68 9.80
N LYS A 79 -9.13 -23.71 10.35
CA LYS A 79 -7.77 -24.11 9.96
C LYS A 79 -7.75 -24.46 8.46
N ASN A 80 -6.63 -24.15 7.79
CA ASN A 80 -6.40 -24.42 6.36
C ASN A 80 -7.40 -23.73 5.40
N ARG A 81 -8.24 -22.81 5.89
CA ARG A 81 -9.09 -21.97 5.07
C ARG A 81 -8.53 -20.55 4.96
N PHE A 82 -8.22 -20.13 3.75
CA PHE A 82 -7.60 -18.84 3.46
C PHE A 82 -8.54 -17.85 2.76
N LYS A 83 -9.83 -17.95 3.02
CA LYS A 83 -10.89 -17.08 2.46
C LYS A 83 -11.78 -16.55 3.58
N LEU A 84 -12.44 -15.41 3.31
CA LEU A 84 -13.45 -14.89 4.23
C LEU A 84 -14.76 -15.75 4.18
N PRO A 85 -15.53 -15.81 5.26
CA PRO A 85 -15.22 -15.28 6.58
C PRO A 85 -14.10 -16.05 7.27
N LEU A 86 -13.25 -15.34 8.00
CA LEU A 86 -12.23 -15.94 8.85
C LEU A 86 -12.28 -15.34 10.26
N TYR A 87 -11.67 -16.06 11.20
CA TYR A 87 -11.53 -15.57 12.58
C TYR A 87 -10.04 -15.53 12.93
N ILE A 88 -9.66 -14.50 13.67
CA ILE A 88 -8.34 -14.38 14.27
C ILE A 88 -8.47 -14.41 15.79
N SER A 89 -7.63 -15.18 16.45
CA SER A 89 -7.40 -15.14 17.90
C SER A 89 -5.94 -14.73 18.11
N GLY A 90 -5.73 -13.61 18.77
CA GLY A 90 -4.40 -13.11 19.04
C GLY A 90 -3.66 -13.93 20.10
N SER A 91 -2.47 -13.46 20.48
CA SER A 91 -1.63 -14.09 21.49
C SER A 91 -0.92 -13.04 22.32
N ASP A 92 -0.71 -13.29 23.59
CA ASP A 92 0.13 -12.50 24.47
C ASP A 92 1.63 -12.84 24.31
N PHE A 93 1.92 -14.01 23.74
CA PHE A 93 3.27 -14.55 23.50
C PHE A 93 3.71 -14.36 22.04
N LEU A 94 3.75 -13.12 21.58
CA LEU A 94 4.17 -12.81 20.22
C LEU A 94 5.68 -12.85 20.06
N ARG A 95 6.16 -13.66 19.13
CA ARG A 95 7.58 -13.79 18.79
C ARG A 95 7.91 -13.11 17.47
N PRO A 96 9.09 -12.47 17.33
CA PRO A 96 9.52 -11.91 16.05
C PRO A 96 9.79 -13.05 15.06
N ILE A 97 9.65 -12.74 13.78
CA ILE A 97 9.78 -13.72 12.69
C ILE A 97 10.79 -13.27 11.62
N THR A 98 11.27 -14.23 10.84
CA THR A 98 11.84 -13.98 9.52
C THR A 98 10.81 -14.34 8.45
N TYR A 99 10.44 -13.37 7.61
CA TYR A 99 9.44 -13.52 6.55
C TYR A 99 10.04 -13.26 5.17
N HIS A 100 9.70 -14.13 4.20
CA HIS A 100 10.09 -13.99 2.81
C HIS A 100 8.88 -13.66 1.95
N GLU A 101 8.76 -12.41 1.50
CA GLU A 101 7.75 -11.95 0.55
C GLU A 101 8.29 -12.11 -0.88
N LYS A 102 7.85 -13.15 -1.58
CA LYS A 102 8.39 -13.56 -2.90
C LYS A 102 7.66 -12.93 -4.10
N LYS A 103 6.43 -12.43 -3.91
CA LYS A 103 5.56 -11.97 -5.02
C LYS A 103 5.51 -10.45 -5.21
N GLY A 104 6.16 -9.65 -4.35
CA GLY A 104 6.14 -8.20 -4.41
C GLY A 104 4.83 -7.59 -3.91
N SER A 105 4.21 -8.19 -2.88
CA SER A 105 2.99 -7.66 -2.27
C SER A 105 3.29 -6.65 -1.17
N ALA A 106 3.04 -5.39 -1.42
CA ALA A 106 3.14 -4.34 -0.41
C ALA A 106 2.19 -4.60 0.77
N GLN A 107 0.96 -5.05 0.52
CA GLN A 107 -0.03 -5.31 1.57
C GLN A 107 0.40 -6.42 2.52
N CYS A 108 0.92 -7.55 2.00
CA CYS A 108 1.42 -8.64 2.84
C CYS A 108 2.63 -8.20 3.67
N LYS A 109 3.57 -7.49 3.04
CA LYS A 109 4.72 -6.89 3.72
C LYS A 109 4.29 -5.94 4.83
N SER A 110 3.38 -5.02 4.54
CA SER A 110 2.87 -4.03 5.50
C SER A 110 2.12 -4.70 6.66
N SER A 111 1.32 -5.73 6.41
CA SER A 111 0.64 -6.48 7.47
C SER A 111 1.64 -7.09 8.46
N VAL A 112 2.73 -7.69 7.95
CA VAL A 112 3.81 -8.24 8.80
C VAL A 112 4.57 -7.13 9.54
N MET A 113 4.80 -5.96 8.92
CA MET A 113 5.41 -4.80 9.59
C MET A 113 4.54 -4.27 10.73
N LEU A 114 3.22 -4.19 10.52
CA LEU A 114 2.27 -3.77 11.56
C LEU A 114 2.23 -4.78 12.71
N ALA A 115 2.23 -6.07 12.41
CA ALA A 115 2.34 -7.12 13.41
C ALA A 115 3.64 -7.01 14.23
N ALA A 116 4.76 -6.73 13.56
CA ALA A 116 6.05 -6.58 14.23
C ALA A 116 6.06 -5.50 15.31
N LEU A 117 5.20 -4.46 15.23
CA LEU A 117 5.09 -3.43 16.27
C LEU A 117 4.72 -4.00 17.64
N ASN A 118 4.00 -5.10 17.69
CA ASN A 118 3.53 -5.75 18.91
C ASN A 118 4.42 -6.91 19.40
N SER A 119 5.40 -7.35 18.62
CA SER A 119 6.31 -8.43 19.01
C SER A 119 7.53 -7.90 19.78
N ASN A 120 8.04 -8.69 20.72
CA ASN A 120 9.31 -8.40 21.38
C ASN A 120 10.47 -8.81 20.47
N GLY A 121 11.33 -7.84 20.11
CA GLY A 121 12.53 -8.12 19.33
C GLY A 121 12.43 -7.73 17.86
N LYS A 122 13.30 -8.29 17.03
CA LYS A 122 13.55 -7.88 15.66
C LYS A 122 12.87 -8.83 14.67
N THR A 123 11.86 -8.33 13.96
CA THR A 123 11.28 -9.01 12.79
C THR A 123 12.06 -8.64 11.54
N VAL A 124 12.42 -9.64 10.73
CA VAL A 124 13.20 -9.50 9.49
C VAL A 124 12.32 -9.86 8.30
N ILE A 125 12.22 -8.96 7.34
CA ILE A 125 11.43 -9.18 6.12
C ILE A 125 12.37 -9.09 4.91
N LYS A 126 12.46 -10.19 4.15
CA LYS A 126 13.10 -10.22 2.83
C LYS A 126 12.00 -10.12 1.79
N ALA A 127 11.85 -8.95 1.16
CA ALA A 127 10.74 -8.68 0.26
C ALA A 127 11.21 -8.36 -1.15
N LYS A 128 10.56 -8.96 -2.16
CA LYS A 128 10.67 -8.47 -3.53
C LYS A 128 10.19 -7.02 -3.57
N LYS A 129 10.85 -6.18 -4.40
CA LYS A 129 10.53 -4.76 -4.49
C LYS A 129 9.05 -4.53 -4.78
N SER A 130 8.46 -3.64 -4.00
CA SER A 130 7.06 -3.24 -4.07
C SER A 130 6.89 -1.84 -3.49
N ARG A 131 5.66 -1.32 -3.41
CA ARG A 131 5.37 -0.03 -2.76
C ARG A 131 5.93 0.00 -1.34
N ASP A 132 6.55 1.11 -0.95
CA ASP A 132 7.30 1.29 0.29
C ASP A 132 6.72 2.36 1.23
N HIS A 133 5.43 2.68 1.06
CA HIS A 133 4.75 3.70 1.87
C HIS A 133 4.79 3.41 3.38
N THR A 134 4.66 2.15 3.79
CA THR A 134 4.73 1.77 5.21
C THR A 134 6.13 1.99 5.78
N GLU A 135 7.16 1.66 5.01
CA GLU A 135 8.56 1.91 5.38
C GLU A 135 8.85 3.40 5.54
N ILE A 136 8.33 4.21 4.61
CA ILE A 136 8.46 5.67 4.64
C ILE A 136 7.76 6.23 5.88
N LEU A 137 6.53 5.78 6.15
CA LEU A 137 5.75 6.19 7.31
C LEU A 137 6.45 5.78 8.63
N PHE A 138 6.96 4.56 8.73
CA PHE A 138 7.69 4.09 9.92
C PHE A 138 8.92 4.96 10.19
N LYS A 139 9.68 5.31 9.14
CA LYS A 139 10.82 6.24 9.26
C LYS A 139 10.38 7.62 9.72
N TYR A 140 9.30 8.15 9.15
CA TYR A 140 8.75 9.46 9.53
C TYR A 140 8.33 9.48 11.01
N LEU A 141 7.66 8.43 11.47
CA LEU A 141 7.22 8.28 12.86
C LEU A 141 8.36 7.87 13.82
N LYS A 142 9.60 7.77 13.33
CA LYS A 142 10.78 7.35 14.11
C LYS A 142 10.60 5.94 14.74
N ILE A 143 9.76 5.10 14.15
CA ILE A 143 9.68 3.69 14.49
C ILE A 143 11.00 3.03 14.08
N PRO A 144 11.66 2.24 14.97
CA PRO A 144 12.94 1.64 14.65
C PRO A 144 12.85 0.67 13.47
N ILE A 145 13.27 1.12 12.31
CA ILE A 145 13.31 0.36 11.08
C ILE A 145 14.66 0.53 10.38
N LYS A 146 15.24 -0.57 9.92
CA LYS A 146 16.44 -0.57 9.07
C LYS A 146 16.07 -1.18 7.72
N ILE A 147 16.47 -0.53 6.63
CA ILE A 147 16.18 -0.98 5.27
C ILE A 147 17.49 -1.04 4.52
N LYS A 148 17.83 -2.24 4.02
CA LYS A 148 18.95 -2.47 3.09
C LYS A 148 18.39 -2.81 1.73
N ASN A 149 18.50 -1.86 0.79
CA ASN A 149 18.05 -2.05 -0.58
C ASN A 149 19.07 -2.92 -1.33
N ARG A 150 18.60 -4.00 -1.96
CA ARG A 150 19.37 -4.84 -2.86
C ARG A 150 18.77 -4.74 -4.27
N ARG A 151 19.47 -5.27 -5.28
CA ARG A 151 19.03 -5.15 -6.68
C ARG A 151 17.57 -5.61 -6.89
N ASN A 152 17.21 -6.78 -6.38
CA ASN A 152 15.93 -7.44 -6.65
C ASN A 152 15.02 -7.54 -5.42
N GLN A 153 15.52 -7.26 -4.23
CA GLN A 153 14.77 -7.38 -2.97
C GLN A 153 15.25 -6.36 -1.95
N ASP A 154 14.42 -6.07 -1.00
CA ASP A 154 14.75 -5.24 0.15
C ASP A 154 14.82 -6.13 1.40
N LEU A 155 15.80 -5.86 2.25
CA LEU A 155 15.88 -6.43 3.59
C LEU A 155 15.40 -5.36 4.58
N ILE A 156 14.29 -5.64 5.25
CA ILE A 156 13.64 -4.73 6.18
C ILE A 156 13.69 -5.35 7.56
N GLU A 157 14.23 -4.63 8.53
CA GLU A 157 14.26 -5.02 9.94
C GLU A 157 13.39 -4.04 10.72
N VAL A 158 12.40 -4.55 11.46
CA VAL A 158 11.52 -3.78 12.33
C VAL A 158 11.74 -4.23 13.76
N LEU A 159 12.03 -3.29 14.66
CA LEU A 159 12.10 -3.54 16.11
C LEU A 159 10.76 -3.12 16.73
N GLY A 160 10.07 -4.08 17.35
CA GLY A 160 8.76 -3.86 17.96
C GLY A 160 8.80 -3.17 19.33
N LYS A 161 7.59 -2.94 19.88
CA LYS A 161 7.34 -2.34 21.20
C LYS A 161 7.98 -0.97 21.45
N LYS A 162 7.99 -0.11 20.42
CA LYS A 162 8.35 1.30 20.53
C LYS A 162 7.13 2.17 20.28
N ASN A 163 6.79 3.00 21.25
CA ASN A 163 5.75 4.01 21.09
C ASN A 163 6.21 5.12 20.16
N PHE A 164 5.27 5.72 19.46
CA PHE A 164 5.47 6.90 18.64
C PHE A 164 4.46 8.00 19.04
N LYS A 165 4.83 9.25 18.78
CA LYS A 165 3.99 10.41 19.14
C LYS A 165 2.86 10.61 18.13
N SER A 166 1.83 11.35 18.56
CA SER A 166 0.81 11.87 17.64
C SER A 166 1.45 12.71 16.54
N PHE A 167 0.82 12.77 15.39
CA PHE A 167 1.35 13.47 14.22
C PHE A 167 0.22 14.01 13.34
N ASN A 168 0.52 15.07 12.61
CA ASN A 168 -0.33 15.59 11.55
C ASN A 168 0.17 15.05 10.20
N TYR A 169 -0.75 14.64 9.36
CA TYR A 169 -0.42 14.06 8.06
C TYR A 169 -1.36 14.59 6.97
N ASN A 170 -0.81 15.32 6.01
CA ASN A 170 -1.56 15.67 4.80
C ASN A 170 -1.47 14.51 3.81
N ILE A 171 -2.61 13.97 3.44
CA ILE A 171 -2.69 12.89 2.47
C ILE A 171 -2.49 13.49 1.07
N PRO A 172 -1.45 13.09 0.32
CA PRO A 172 -1.25 13.56 -1.04
C PRO A 172 -2.31 12.99 -1.99
N SER A 173 -2.52 13.66 -3.12
CA SER A 173 -3.37 13.15 -4.18
C SER A 173 -2.83 11.83 -4.73
N ASP A 174 -3.73 10.92 -5.09
CA ASP A 174 -3.37 9.59 -5.59
C ASP A 174 -3.04 9.59 -7.08
N ILE A 175 -1.89 9.03 -7.45
CA ILE A 175 -1.44 8.93 -8.85
C ILE A 175 -2.36 8.04 -9.69
N SER A 176 -2.93 6.96 -9.12
CA SER A 176 -3.82 6.07 -9.84
C SER A 176 -5.14 6.74 -10.19
N SER A 177 -5.72 7.50 -9.26
CA SER A 177 -6.90 8.35 -9.55
C SER A 177 -6.57 9.46 -10.55
N SER A 178 -5.37 10.03 -10.46
CA SER A 178 -4.89 11.05 -11.41
C SER A 178 -4.69 10.50 -12.82
N ALA A 179 -4.43 9.19 -12.97
CA ALA A 179 -4.17 8.54 -14.26
C ALA A 179 -5.30 8.74 -15.27
N PHE A 180 -6.55 8.69 -14.82
CA PHE A 180 -7.71 8.89 -15.68
C PHE A 180 -7.73 10.29 -16.29
N PHE A 181 -7.48 11.32 -15.49
CA PHE A 181 -7.42 12.72 -15.94
C PHE A 181 -6.19 12.99 -16.80
N ILE A 182 -5.06 12.35 -16.49
CA ILE A 182 -3.84 12.43 -17.32
C ILE A 182 -4.14 11.89 -18.72
N VAL A 183 -4.71 10.69 -18.82
CA VAL A 183 -5.01 10.05 -20.10
C VAL A 183 -6.09 10.81 -20.85
N LEU A 184 -7.15 11.26 -20.18
CA LEU A 184 -8.18 12.10 -20.80
C LEU A 184 -7.56 13.34 -21.44
N THR A 185 -6.67 14.05 -20.73
CA THR A 185 -6.00 15.24 -21.24
C THR A 185 -5.08 14.93 -22.42
N LEU A 186 -4.32 13.81 -22.36
CA LEU A 186 -3.43 13.40 -23.46
C LEU A 186 -4.19 13.13 -24.76
N LEU A 187 -5.38 12.54 -24.66
CA LEU A 187 -6.20 12.15 -25.80
C LEU A 187 -7.14 13.26 -26.30
N SER A 188 -7.36 14.29 -25.51
CA SER A 188 -8.19 15.44 -25.87
C SER A 188 -7.44 16.41 -26.78
N LYS A 189 -8.18 17.19 -27.59
CA LYS A 189 -7.60 18.21 -28.46
C LYS A 189 -7.33 19.50 -27.66
N LYS A 190 -6.16 20.14 -27.88
CA LYS A 190 -5.78 21.46 -27.33
C LYS A 190 -6.03 21.61 -25.82
N SER A 191 -5.79 20.54 -25.06
CA SER A 191 -6.06 20.51 -23.62
C SER A 191 -4.79 20.57 -22.79
N SER A 192 -4.89 21.13 -21.58
CA SER A 192 -3.84 21.08 -20.57
C SER A 192 -4.46 20.97 -19.18
N LEU A 193 -3.75 20.31 -18.27
CA LEU A 193 -4.20 20.08 -16.91
C LEU A 193 -3.03 20.15 -15.93
N VAL A 194 -3.28 20.67 -14.75
CA VAL A 194 -2.37 20.58 -13.60
C VAL A 194 -3.08 19.88 -12.47
N ILE A 195 -2.52 18.75 -12.01
CA ILE A 195 -3.02 18.01 -10.86
C ILE A 195 -2.08 18.29 -9.69
N LYS A 196 -2.60 18.86 -8.63
CA LYS A 196 -1.82 19.37 -7.50
C LYS A 196 -1.46 18.31 -6.47
N ASN A 197 -0.26 18.45 -5.86
CA ASN A 197 0.18 17.69 -4.68
C ASN A 197 0.06 16.16 -4.83
N VAL A 198 0.35 15.61 -6.00
CA VAL A 198 0.26 14.18 -6.27
C VAL A 198 1.46 13.46 -5.68
N ASN A 199 1.24 12.31 -5.06
CA ASN A 199 2.32 11.40 -4.65
C ASN A 199 3.07 10.90 -5.88
N ILE A 200 4.37 11.19 -5.94
CA ILE A 200 5.26 10.78 -7.02
C ILE A 200 6.32 9.77 -6.58
N ASN A 201 5.94 8.90 -5.64
CA ASN A 201 6.81 7.80 -5.24
C ASN A 201 7.22 6.97 -6.48
N PRO A 202 8.52 6.71 -6.71
CA PRO A 202 8.98 5.96 -7.87
C PRO A 202 8.35 4.56 -8.00
N SER A 203 7.93 3.96 -6.89
CA SER A 203 7.21 2.68 -6.89
C SER A 203 5.78 2.76 -7.45
N ARG A 204 5.29 3.97 -7.78
CA ARG A 204 3.93 4.26 -8.26
C ARG A 204 3.89 5.03 -9.59
N THR A 205 5.01 5.57 -10.08
CA THR A 205 5.04 6.45 -11.25
C THR A 205 5.36 5.75 -12.57
N GLY A 206 5.18 4.44 -12.63
CA GLY A 206 5.39 3.65 -13.85
C GLY A 206 4.56 4.13 -15.03
N LEU A 207 3.28 4.49 -14.79
CA LEU A 207 2.40 5.11 -15.79
C LEU A 207 3.09 6.30 -16.49
N VAL A 208 3.60 7.26 -15.73
CA VAL A 208 4.21 8.48 -16.28
C VAL A 208 5.43 8.14 -17.13
N SER A 209 6.23 7.18 -16.66
CA SER A 209 7.41 6.71 -17.40
C SER A 209 7.04 6.03 -18.73
N ILE A 210 5.98 5.22 -18.74
CA ILE A 210 5.47 4.54 -19.93
C ILE A 210 4.90 5.57 -20.92
N LEU A 211 3.99 6.44 -20.47
CA LEU A 211 3.37 7.44 -21.33
C LEU A 211 4.37 8.41 -21.94
N ASN A 212 5.38 8.85 -21.17
CA ASN A 212 6.46 9.70 -21.70
C ASN A 212 7.28 8.96 -22.78
N LYS A 213 7.51 7.66 -22.66
CA LYS A 213 8.14 6.85 -23.72
C LYS A 213 7.25 6.72 -24.97
N MET A 214 5.95 6.77 -24.81
CA MET A 214 4.98 6.80 -25.94
C MET A 214 4.91 8.18 -26.61
N GLY A 215 5.63 9.20 -26.11
CA GLY A 215 5.65 10.55 -26.67
C GLY A 215 4.79 11.58 -25.93
N ALA A 216 4.22 11.22 -24.81
CA ALA A 216 3.55 12.18 -23.94
C ALA A 216 4.56 13.16 -23.32
N LYS A 217 4.09 14.37 -22.96
CA LYS A 217 4.86 15.36 -22.21
C LYS A 217 4.24 15.58 -20.84
N ILE A 218 4.53 14.68 -19.92
CA ILE A 218 4.09 14.75 -18.53
C ILE A 218 5.28 15.21 -17.67
N ILE A 219 5.11 16.32 -16.95
CA ILE A 219 6.18 16.99 -16.21
C ILE A 219 5.78 17.10 -14.74
N PHE A 220 6.72 16.79 -13.86
CA PHE A 220 6.60 17.03 -12.42
C PHE A 220 7.16 18.41 -12.08
N LYS A 221 6.29 19.31 -11.60
CA LYS A 221 6.64 20.65 -11.11
C LYS A 221 6.50 20.72 -9.59
N ASN A 222 7.08 21.75 -8.96
CA ASN A 222 6.95 22.00 -7.53
C ASN A 222 7.23 20.77 -6.66
N LYS A 223 8.28 20.02 -7.00
CA LYS A 223 8.68 18.82 -6.27
C LYS A 223 9.05 19.17 -4.83
N LYS A 224 8.46 18.48 -3.88
CA LYS A 224 8.77 18.63 -2.45
C LYS A 224 8.70 17.29 -1.73
N LYS A 225 9.21 17.25 -0.52
CA LYS A 225 9.10 16.09 0.36
C LYS A 225 8.17 16.48 1.51
N TYR A 226 7.14 15.67 1.74
CA TYR A 226 6.17 15.88 2.80
C TYR A 226 5.96 14.58 3.58
N ASN A 227 6.18 14.61 4.89
CA ASN A 227 6.06 13.45 5.78
C ASN A 227 6.82 12.20 5.27
N GLY A 228 8.00 12.42 4.65
CA GLY A 228 8.81 11.35 4.06
C GLY A 228 8.45 11.03 2.60
N GLU A 229 7.24 11.29 2.14
CA GLU A 229 6.79 11.05 0.76
C GLU A 229 7.24 12.16 -0.20
N LYS A 230 7.51 11.75 -1.45
CA LYS A 230 7.77 12.69 -2.55
C LYS A 230 6.45 13.08 -3.19
N ILE A 231 6.18 14.38 -3.29
CA ILE A 231 5.00 14.93 -3.95
C ILE A 231 5.38 15.99 -4.98
N ALA A 232 4.54 16.16 -6.00
CA ALA A 232 4.70 17.19 -7.02
C ALA A 232 3.36 17.56 -7.62
N ASP A 233 3.36 18.65 -8.35
CA ASP A 233 2.25 18.98 -9.27
C ASP A 233 2.55 18.29 -10.61
N ILE A 234 1.57 17.56 -11.15
CA ILE A 234 1.66 16.92 -12.46
C ILE A 234 1.10 17.87 -13.49
N PHE A 235 1.94 18.30 -14.43
CA PHE A 235 1.53 19.07 -15.59
C PHE A 235 1.45 18.15 -16.81
N VAL A 236 0.32 18.16 -17.51
CA VAL A 236 0.09 17.37 -18.72
C VAL A 236 -0.59 18.23 -19.79
N LYS A 237 -0.21 18.01 -21.05
CA LYS A 237 -0.86 18.62 -22.23
C LYS A 237 -1.30 17.52 -23.19
N SER A 238 -2.28 17.85 -24.05
CA SER A 238 -2.70 17.00 -25.15
C SER A 238 -1.49 16.59 -26.01
N ALA A 239 -1.45 15.32 -26.40
CA ALA A 239 -0.40 14.80 -27.26
C ALA A 239 -0.81 14.98 -28.74
N LYS A 240 0.09 15.56 -29.54
CA LYS A 240 -0.14 15.62 -31.00
C LYS A 240 -0.05 14.23 -31.65
N LYS A 241 0.85 13.40 -31.15
CA LYS A 241 1.10 12.04 -31.62
C LYS A 241 1.58 11.18 -30.45
N LEU A 242 1.04 10.00 -30.33
CA LEU A 242 1.51 8.96 -29.41
C LEU A 242 1.93 7.76 -30.26
N ASN A 243 3.07 7.16 -29.89
CA ASN A 243 3.62 5.99 -30.58
C ASN A 243 3.49 4.75 -29.71
N ALA A 244 3.25 3.61 -30.34
CA ALA A 244 3.33 2.32 -29.68
C ALA A 244 4.77 2.04 -29.21
N ILE A 245 4.91 1.32 -28.11
CA ILE A 245 6.19 0.91 -27.58
C ILE A 245 6.13 -0.52 -27.06
N LYS A 246 7.23 -1.22 -27.11
CA LYS A 246 7.40 -2.44 -26.29
C LYS A 246 7.60 -2.00 -24.84
N CYS A 247 6.58 -2.22 -24.01
CA CYS A 247 6.62 -1.78 -22.60
C CYS A 247 7.73 -2.49 -21.82
N PRO A 248 8.70 -1.75 -21.23
CA PRO A 248 9.75 -2.37 -20.43
C PRO A 248 9.21 -3.02 -19.16
N THR A 249 9.55 -4.28 -18.92
CA THR A 249 9.08 -5.11 -17.78
C THR A 249 9.41 -4.50 -16.42
N LYS A 250 10.46 -3.67 -16.33
CA LYS A 250 10.84 -2.96 -15.09
C LYS A 250 9.75 -2.04 -14.55
N TYR A 251 8.78 -1.63 -15.37
CA TYR A 251 7.65 -0.79 -14.95
C TYR A 251 6.44 -1.58 -14.46
N ASN A 252 6.42 -2.91 -14.61
CA ASN A 252 5.24 -3.74 -14.28
C ASN A 252 4.75 -3.51 -12.86
N SER A 253 5.65 -3.52 -11.86
CA SER A 253 5.25 -3.35 -10.46
C SER A 253 4.81 -1.91 -10.13
N SER A 254 5.36 -0.90 -10.82
CA SER A 254 5.08 0.52 -10.56
C SER A 254 3.93 1.09 -11.39
N ALA A 255 3.38 0.30 -12.33
CA ALA A 255 2.23 0.66 -13.17
C ALA A 255 1.11 -0.38 -13.11
N ILE A 256 1.17 -1.32 -12.15
CA ILE A 256 0.26 -2.49 -12.12
C ILE A 256 -1.22 -2.10 -12.08
N ASP A 257 -1.55 -1.04 -11.37
CA ASP A 257 -2.94 -0.56 -11.23
C ASP A 257 -3.39 0.26 -12.45
N GLU A 258 -2.46 0.76 -13.26
CA GLU A 258 -2.72 1.67 -14.36
C GLU A 258 -2.69 1.02 -15.75
N PHE A 259 -2.40 -0.28 -15.87
CA PHE A 259 -2.32 -0.93 -17.18
C PHE A 259 -3.63 -0.82 -17.97
N LEU A 260 -4.79 -0.91 -17.34
CA LEU A 260 -6.08 -0.78 -18.05
C LEU A 260 -6.21 0.58 -18.73
N ILE A 261 -5.82 1.67 -18.06
CA ILE A 261 -5.89 3.00 -18.67
C ILE A 261 -4.76 3.22 -19.69
N ILE A 262 -3.60 2.57 -19.51
CA ILE A 262 -2.50 2.57 -20.49
C ILE A 262 -2.93 1.88 -21.79
N PHE A 263 -3.71 0.80 -21.72
CA PHE A 263 -4.22 0.10 -22.91
C PHE A 263 -5.12 1.01 -23.77
N ILE A 264 -5.89 1.92 -23.17
CA ILE A 264 -6.67 2.90 -23.93
C ILE A 264 -5.73 3.82 -24.73
N VAL A 265 -4.63 4.26 -24.14
CA VAL A 265 -3.61 5.07 -24.83
C VAL A 265 -2.93 4.25 -25.93
N ALA A 266 -2.60 3.00 -25.66
CA ALA A 266 -1.98 2.10 -26.64
C ALA A 266 -2.89 1.88 -27.86
N ALA A 267 -4.20 1.70 -27.65
CA ALA A 267 -5.18 1.57 -28.73
C ALA A 267 -5.31 2.82 -29.63
N LYS A 268 -4.87 3.99 -29.14
CA LYS A 268 -4.85 5.26 -29.90
C LYS A 268 -3.46 5.64 -30.40
N ALA A 269 -2.43 4.90 -30.03
CA ALA A 269 -1.05 5.14 -30.45
C ALA A 269 -0.82 4.67 -31.88
N LYS A 270 0.13 5.32 -32.59
CA LYS A 270 0.54 4.93 -33.93
C LYS A 270 1.63 3.85 -33.85
N GLY A 271 1.48 2.78 -34.61
CA GLY A 271 2.39 1.63 -34.67
C GLY A 271 1.84 0.41 -33.95
N ILE A 272 2.64 -0.65 -33.86
CA ILE A 272 2.34 -1.96 -33.26
C ILE A 272 3.20 -2.16 -32.00
#